data_10b75911e57bf5c36b52654ab5f90218
#
_entry.id   10b75911e57bf5c36b52654ab5f90218
#
_cell.length_a   1.000
_cell.length_b   1.000
_cell.length_c   1.000
_cell.angle_alpha   90.00
_cell.angle_beta   90.00
_cell.angle_gamma   90.00
#
_symmetry.space_group_name_H-M   'P 1'
#
loop_
_entity.id
_entity.type
_entity.pdbx_description
1 polymer ?
#
loop_
_entity_poly.entity_id
_entity_poly.type
_entity_poly.pdbx_seq_one_letter_code
_entity_poly.pdbx_strand_id
1 'polypeptide(L)'
;MPVDDYAGALSGDLKGVRVGVPPECFADGLDPEVRHHVEAGIRRLEERGAQIVEVHLPHMKHVVAVYYIIATAEASSNLARFDGVRYGIRAAEARSLSEMYRQTRDLGFGAEVKRRIMLGTYVLSSGYYDAYYEKAQRVRAMLVDDFAQAFAKCDVIATPTAPTPPFRIGEKTGGPLAMYLGDIYTVTINLTGLPALNLPCGLSSGNLPIGMQLIGRHFEEARLLNIAFAAEQP
;
A
#
# COMPACT_ATOMS: atom_id res chain seq x y z
N MET A 1 15.97 -15.32 -11.13
CA MET A 1 15.13 -16.50 -10.85
C MET A 1 14.36 -16.80 -12.12
N PRO A 2 14.04 -18.08 -12.44
CA PRO A 2 13.09 -18.37 -13.51
C PRO A 2 11.73 -17.76 -13.15
N VAL A 3 10.97 -17.38 -14.18
CA VAL A 3 9.59 -16.88 -14.02
C VAL A 3 8.67 -18.10 -13.95
N ASP A 4 7.77 -18.11 -12.96
CA ASP A 4 6.80 -19.19 -12.79
C ASP A 4 5.74 -19.16 -13.89
N ASP A 5 5.16 -20.33 -14.19
CA ASP A 5 3.94 -20.42 -15.00
C ASP A 5 2.73 -20.10 -14.11
N TYR A 6 2.41 -18.81 -14.01
CA TYR A 6 1.31 -18.34 -13.17
C TYR A 6 -0.06 -18.87 -13.60
N ALA A 7 -0.29 -19.06 -14.90
CA ALA A 7 -1.55 -19.60 -15.40
C ALA A 7 -1.69 -21.08 -15.07
N GLY A 8 -0.61 -21.86 -15.24
CA GLY A 8 -0.58 -23.27 -14.90
C GLY A 8 -0.68 -23.57 -13.40
N ALA A 9 -0.34 -22.58 -12.55
CA ALA A 9 -0.43 -22.69 -11.10
C ALA A 9 -1.86 -22.53 -10.54
N LEU A 10 -2.85 -22.10 -11.33
CA LEU A 10 -4.22 -21.83 -10.90
C LEU A 10 -5.05 -23.12 -10.77
N SER A 11 -4.89 -23.83 -9.68
CA SER A 11 -5.66 -25.04 -9.38
C SER A 11 -6.97 -24.77 -8.65
N GLY A 12 -7.04 -23.66 -7.90
CA GLY A 12 -8.14 -23.36 -6.99
C GLY A 12 -8.17 -24.21 -5.72
N ASP A 13 -7.18 -25.07 -5.49
CA ASP A 13 -7.09 -25.89 -4.27
C ASP A 13 -6.52 -25.07 -3.10
N LEU A 14 -7.30 -25.00 -2.01
CA LEU A 14 -6.94 -24.32 -0.77
C LEU A 14 -6.66 -25.28 0.40
N LYS A 15 -6.63 -26.57 0.15
CA LYS A 15 -6.38 -27.55 1.20
C LYS A 15 -5.03 -27.33 1.87
N GLY A 16 -5.08 -27.08 3.19
CA GLY A 16 -3.87 -26.82 3.98
C GLY A 16 -3.32 -25.39 3.89
N VAL A 17 -3.95 -24.51 3.12
CA VAL A 17 -3.61 -23.08 3.09
C VAL A 17 -4.07 -22.42 4.38
N ARG A 18 -3.18 -21.70 5.04
CA ARG A 18 -3.47 -20.92 6.26
C ARG A 18 -3.58 -19.44 5.90
N VAL A 19 -4.76 -18.86 6.17
CA VAL A 19 -5.05 -17.44 5.95
C VAL A 19 -4.91 -16.70 7.26
N GLY A 20 -3.92 -15.83 7.38
CA GLY A 20 -3.70 -14.97 8.53
C GLY A 20 -4.66 -13.78 8.52
N VAL A 21 -5.33 -13.53 9.64
CA VAL A 21 -6.22 -12.38 9.81
C VAL A 21 -5.73 -11.55 11.00
N PRO A 22 -5.20 -10.32 10.78
CA PRO A 22 -4.73 -9.46 11.84
C PRO A 22 -5.87 -8.64 12.44
N PRO A 23 -6.19 -8.76 13.75
CA PRO A 23 -7.25 -8.00 14.41
C PRO A 23 -7.05 -6.48 14.28
N GLU A 24 -5.80 -6.02 14.21
CA GLU A 24 -5.46 -4.62 14.06
C GLU A 24 -6.03 -3.99 12.78
N CYS A 25 -6.25 -4.79 11.73
CA CYS A 25 -6.87 -4.34 10.49
C CYS A 25 -8.40 -4.27 10.56
N PHE A 26 -8.99 -4.81 11.62
CA PHE A 26 -10.44 -4.85 11.88
C PHE A 26 -10.82 -4.04 13.13
N ALA A 27 -9.96 -3.11 13.56
CA ALA A 27 -10.19 -2.23 14.70
C ALA A 27 -11.14 -1.06 14.39
N ASP A 28 -11.23 -0.12 15.30
CA ASP A 28 -12.02 1.12 15.15
C ASP A 28 -11.57 1.92 13.92
N GLY A 29 -12.53 2.53 13.23
CA GLY A 29 -12.29 3.31 12.01
C GLY A 29 -12.52 2.53 10.70
N LEU A 30 -12.71 1.23 10.76
CA LEU A 30 -13.16 0.43 9.61
C LEU A 30 -14.68 0.53 9.47
N ASP A 31 -15.14 0.93 8.28
CA ASP A 31 -16.55 1.02 7.97
C ASP A 31 -17.26 -0.35 8.14
N PRO A 32 -18.45 -0.41 8.76
CA PRO A 32 -19.17 -1.66 9.00
C PRO A 32 -19.51 -2.46 7.73
N GLU A 33 -19.81 -1.79 6.62
CA GLU A 33 -20.05 -2.47 5.34
C GLU A 33 -18.78 -3.11 4.79
N VAL A 34 -17.65 -2.39 4.88
CA VAL A 34 -16.34 -2.93 4.47
C VAL A 34 -15.99 -4.14 5.33
N ARG A 35 -16.11 -4.02 6.66
CA ARG A 35 -15.90 -5.14 7.59
C ARG A 35 -16.73 -6.35 7.19
N HIS A 36 -18.04 -6.17 7.03
CA HIS A 36 -18.98 -7.25 6.71
C HIS A 36 -18.57 -8.02 5.44
N HIS A 37 -18.26 -7.29 4.36
CA HIS A 37 -17.91 -7.92 3.09
C HIS A 37 -16.53 -8.57 3.09
N VAL A 38 -15.55 -7.98 3.77
CA VAL A 38 -14.21 -8.58 3.89
C VAL A 38 -14.28 -9.85 4.74
N GLU A 39 -14.99 -9.84 5.87
CA GLU A 39 -15.20 -11.04 6.69
C GLU A 39 -15.96 -12.13 5.92
N ALA A 40 -16.93 -11.76 5.07
CA ALA A 40 -17.59 -12.70 4.17
C ALA A 40 -16.62 -13.28 3.12
N GLY A 41 -15.69 -12.47 2.60
CA GLY A 41 -14.63 -12.93 1.71
C GLY A 41 -13.70 -13.94 2.38
N ILE A 42 -13.32 -13.67 3.62
CA ILE A 42 -12.49 -14.59 4.43
C ILE A 42 -13.24 -15.90 4.69
N ARG A 43 -14.54 -15.86 5.05
CA ARG A 43 -15.35 -17.07 5.23
C ARG A 43 -15.43 -17.92 3.96
N ARG A 44 -15.54 -17.30 2.78
CA ARG A 44 -15.50 -18.06 1.50
C ARG A 44 -14.19 -18.82 1.31
N LEU A 45 -13.06 -18.26 1.72
CA LEU A 45 -11.77 -18.99 1.69
C LEU A 45 -11.80 -20.19 2.64
N GLU A 46 -12.37 -20.04 3.83
CA GLU A 46 -12.53 -21.11 4.83
C GLU A 46 -13.44 -22.24 4.32
N GLU A 47 -14.61 -21.91 3.76
CA GLU A 47 -15.55 -22.85 3.15
C GLU A 47 -14.92 -23.66 2.00
N ARG A 48 -13.88 -23.10 1.35
CA ARG A 48 -13.09 -23.77 0.31
C ARG A 48 -11.90 -24.57 0.84
N GLY A 49 -11.77 -24.73 2.14
CA GLY A 49 -10.79 -25.59 2.79
C GLY A 49 -9.53 -24.88 3.31
N ALA A 50 -9.46 -23.56 3.26
CA ALA A 50 -8.42 -22.82 3.97
C ALA A 50 -8.65 -22.83 5.48
N GLN A 51 -7.57 -22.69 6.25
CA GLN A 51 -7.62 -22.55 7.71
C GLN A 51 -7.40 -21.08 8.08
N ILE A 52 -8.34 -20.50 8.83
CA ILE A 52 -8.19 -19.13 9.33
C ILE A 52 -7.35 -19.14 10.61
N VAL A 53 -6.31 -18.32 10.66
CA VAL A 53 -5.43 -18.20 11.83
C VAL A 53 -5.29 -16.71 12.20
N GLU A 54 -5.30 -16.42 13.50
CA GLU A 54 -5.03 -15.09 13.99
C GLU A 54 -3.53 -14.79 13.95
N VAL A 55 -3.18 -13.65 13.39
CA VAL A 55 -1.81 -13.11 13.34
C VAL A 55 -1.82 -11.66 13.80
N HIS A 56 -0.68 -11.12 14.22
CA HIS A 56 -0.61 -9.77 14.77
C HIS A 56 0.36 -8.88 13.98
N LEU A 57 -0.04 -7.63 13.74
CA LEU A 57 0.74 -6.59 13.09
C LEU A 57 0.76 -5.31 13.97
N PRO A 58 1.38 -5.35 15.17
CA PRO A 58 1.24 -4.30 16.19
C PRO A 58 1.74 -2.93 15.77
N HIS A 59 2.64 -2.85 14.76
CA HIS A 59 3.18 -1.57 14.28
C HIS A 59 2.34 -0.93 13.17
N MET A 60 1.21 -1.55 12.73
CA MET A 60 0.28 -1.01 11.73
C MET A 60 -0.19 0.41 12.05
N LYS A 61 -0.36 0.76 13.31
CA LYS A 61 -0.77 2.10 13.76
C LYS A 61 0.18 3.24 13.35
N HIS A 62 1.41 2.92 12.92
CA HIS A 62 2.43 3.90 12.53
C HIS A 62 2.62 4.01 11.02
N VAL A 63 2.00 3.14 10.22
CA VAL A 63 2.30 2.97 8.79
C VAL A 63 2.11 4.24 7.97
N VAL A 64 1.03 4.99 8.20
CA VAL A 64 0.74 6.23 7.45
C VAL A 64 1.85 7.26 7.65
N ALA A 65 2.23 7.51 8.91
CA ALA A 65 3.31 8.46 9.23
C ALA A 65 4.65 8.01 8.64
N VAL A 66 5.00 6.73 8.80
CA VAL A 66 6.24 6.13 8.27
C VAL A 66 6.29 6.22 6.74
N TYR A 67 5.20 5.87 6.07
CA TYR A 67 5.10 5.92 4.62
C TYR A 67 5.33 7.35 4.10
N TYR A 68 4.62 8.34 4.64
CA TYR A 68 4.73 9.71 4.14
C TYR A 68 6.09 10.34 4.43
N ILE A 69 6.78 9.95 5.48
CA ILE A 69 8.17 10.36 5.71
C ILE A 69 9.10 9.74 4.66
N ILE A 70 9.07 8.43 4.49
CA ILE A 70 9.99 7.71 3.59
C ILE A 70 9.68 8.03 2.12
N ALA A 71 8.41 7.94 1.71
CA ALA A 71 8.01 8.16 0.32
C ALA A 71 8.29 9.60 -0.15
N THR A 72 8.09 10.60 0.70
CA THR A 72 8.40 11.99 0.33
C THR A 72 9.92 12.23 0.28
N ALA A 73 10.70 11.63 1.18
CA ALA A 73 12.15 11.68 1.15
C ALA A 73 12.71 11.07 -0.15
N GLU A 74 12.25 9.88 -0.52
CA GLU A 74 12.63 9.23 -1.77
C GLU A 74 12.14 10.01 -3.00
N ALA A 75 10.92 10.53 -2.98
CA ALA A 75 10.40 11.35 -4.08
C ALA A 75 11.24 12.61 -4.31
N SER A 76 11.62 13.33 -3.25
CA SER A 76 12.46 14.53 -3.37
C SER A 76 13.82 14.22 -4.01
N SER A 77 14.44 13.11 -3.62
CA SER A 77 15.72 12.65 -4.16
C SER A 77 15.59 12.15 -5.60
N ASN A 78 14.63 11.26 -5.87
CA ASN A 78 14.45 10.66 -7.18
C ASN A 78 13.99 11.65 -8.25
N LEU A 79 13.11 12.59 -7.90
CA LEU A 79 12.60 13.60 -8.83
C LEU A 79 13.55 14.77 -9.03
N ALA A 80 14.68 14.83 -8.33
CA ALA A 80 15.74 15.82 -8.56
C ALA A 80 16.33 15.75 -9.97
N ARG A 81 16.30 14.56 -10.60
CA ARG A 81 16.80 14.33 -11.97
C ARG A 81 16.00 15.02 -13.09
N PHE A 82 14.76 15.40 -12.81
CA PHE A 82 13.90 16.11 -13.77
C PHE A 82 14.13 17.61 -13.67
N ASP A 83 15.22 18.06 -14.26
CA ASP A 83 15.77 19.43 -14.19
C ASP A 83 15.70 20.19 -15.53
N GLY A 84 15.17 19.53 -16.59
CA GLY A 84 15.10 20.09 -17.95
C GLY A 84 16.36 19.85 -18.79
N VAL A 85 17.36 19.11 -18.27
CA VAL A 85 18.59 18.81 -19.00
C VAL A 85 18.56 17.44 -19.66
N ARG A 86 18.21 16.40 -18.89
CA ARG A 86 18.31 15.00 -19.33
C ARG A 86 16.95 14.37 -19.63
N TYR A 87 15.91 14.74 -18.89
CA TYR A 87 14.63 14.05 -18.92
C TYR A 87 13.45 15.03 -18.93
N GLY A 88 12.38 14.60 -19.58
CA GLY A 88 11.09 15.26 -19.56
C GLY A 88 11.06 16.57 -20.36
N ILE A 89 10.18 17.45 -19.95
CA ILE A 89 10.03 18.76 -20.57
C ILE A 89 11.16 19.71 -20.17
N ARG A 90 11.38 20.73 -20.99
CA ARG A 90 12.29 21.84 -20.70
C ARG A 90 11.55 23.16 -20.93
N ALA A 91 11.67 24.11 -20.01
CA ALA A 91 11.13 25.45 -20.18
C ALA A 91 11.79 26.13 -21.40
N ALA A 92 10.97 26.67 -22.29
CA ALA A 92 11.44 27.20 -23.57
C ALA A 92 12.26 28.48 -23.42
N GLU A 93 11.89 29.35 -22.45
CA GLU A 93 12.47 30.69 -22.30
C GLU A 93 13.06 30.86 -20.90
N ALA A 94 14.33 30.48 -20.73
CA ALA A 94 15.08 30.73 -19.53
C ALA A 94 16.33 31.55 -19.78
N ARG A 95 16.57 32.57 -18.98
CA ARG A 95 17.71 33.50 -19.12
C ARG A 95 18.97 33.01 -18.40
N SER A 96 18.83 32.01 -17.56
CA SER A 96 19.91 31.37 -16.80
C SER A 96 19.63 29.90 -16.52
N LEU A 97 20.68 29.13 -16.16
CA LEU A 97 20.55 27.73 -15.78
C LEU A 97 19.62 27.54 -14.56
N SER A 98 19.77 28.39 -13.55
CA SER A 98 18.93 28.35 -12.36
C SER A 98 17.46 28.64 -12.68
N GLU A 99 17.21 29.58 -13.58
CA GLU A 99 15.86 29.91 -14.02
C GLU A 99 15.25 28.76 -14.83
N MET A 100 16.02 28.13 -15.71
CA MET A 100 15.59 26.96 -16.46
C MET A 100 15.16 25.81 -15.54
N TYR A 101 15.97 25.49 -14.54
CA TYR A 101 15.61 24.46 -13.55
C TYR A 101 14.30 24.80 -12.83
N ARG A 102 14.19 26.02 -12.32
CA ARG A 102 13.02 26.46 -11.58
C ARG A 102 11.76 26.43 -12.44
N GLN A 103 11.80 27.03 -13.63
CA GLN A 103 10.64 27.08 -14.54
C GLN A 103 10.25 25.70 -15.05
N THR A 104 11.22 24.84 -15.40
CA THR A 104 10.95 23.47 -15.83
C THR A 104 10.24 22.67 -14.76
N ARG A 105 10.72 22.73 -13.53
CA ARG A 105 10.13 22.01 -12.41
C ARG A 105 8.77 22.58 -12.01
N ASP A 106 8.60 23.89 -12.11
CA ASP A 106 7.31 24.53 -11.86
C ASP A 106 6.25 24.15 -12.88
N LEU A 107 6.61 24.11 -14.14
CA LEU A 107 5.74 23.71 -15.25
C LEU A 107 5.43 22.20 -15.22
N GLY A 108 6.44 21.37 -14.93
CA GLY A 108 6.36 19.91 -15.08
C GLY A 108 5.75 19.18 -13.90
N PHE A 109 5.79 19.75 -12.69
CA PHE A 109 5.26 19.11 -11.49
C PHE A 109 3.94 19.72 -11.04
N GLY A 110 2.92 18.88 -10.86
CA GLY A 110 1.66 19.29 -10.24
C GLY A 110 1.80 19.65 -8.76
N ALA A 111 0.78 20.27 -8.20
CA ALA A 111 0.79 20.82 -6.83
C ALA A 111 1.13 19.75 -5.76
N GLU A 112 0.56 18.54 -5.87
CA GLU A 112 0.82 17.45 -4.90
C GLU A 112 2.28 16.95 -4.99
N VAL A 113 2.83 16.80 -6.19
CA VAL A 113 4.23 16.40 -6.37
C VAL A 113 5.17 17.44 -5.79
N LYS A 114 4.91 18.74 -6.02
CA LYS A 114 5.67 19.85 -5.43
C LYS A 114 5.64 19.78 -3.89
N ARG A 115 4.46 19.53 -3.30
CA ARG A 115 4.30 19.37 -1.85
C ARG A 115 5.15 18.23 -1.32
N ARG A 116 5.13 17.05 -1.95
CA ARG A 116 5.94 15.88 -1.56
C ARG A 116 7.43 16.15 -1.68
N ILE A 117 7.88 16.84 -2.73
CA ILE A 117 9.28 17.24 -2.88
C ILE A 117 9.71 18.17 -1.74
N MET A 118 8.88 19.16 -1.39
CA MET A 118 9.18 20.09 -0.28
C MET A 118 9.25 19.37 1.06
N LEU A 119 8.28 18.50 1.36
CA LEU A 119 8.26 17.70 2.58
C LEU A 119 9.49 16.78 2.67
N GLY A 120 9.84 16.09 1.58
CA GLY A 120 11.00 15.22 1.52
C GLY A 120 12.32 15.98 1.70
N THR A 121 12.45 17.15 1.09
CA THR A 121 13.60 18.02 1.28
C THR A 121 13.75 18.44 2.74
N TYR A 122 12.64 18.77 3.41
CA TYR A 122 12.62 19.11 4.83
C TYR A 122 13.05 17.92 5.70
N VAL A 123 12.48 16.73 5.46
CA VAL A 123 12.79 15.51 6.21
C VAL A 123 14.26 15.10 6.08
N LEU A 124 14.87 15.33 4.90
CA LEU A 124 16.28 15.01 4.64
C LEU A 124 17.26 16.12 5.04
N SER A 125 16.77 17.26 5.51
CA SER A 125 17.64 18.38 5.91
C SER A 125 18.35 18.10 7.24
N SER A 126 19.48 18.80 7.43
CA SER A 126 20.28 18.71 8.65
C SER A 126 19.44 19.00 9.91
N GLY A 127 19.57 18.17 10.93
CA GLY A 127 18.83 18.23 12.19
C GLY A 127 17.46 17.56 12.17
N TYR A 128 16.91 17.22 10.98
CA TYR A 128 15.63 16.51 10.85
C TYR A 128 15.79 15.07 10.36
N TYR A 129 16.90 14.77 9.72
CA TYR A 129 17.19 13.43 9.19
C TYR A 129 17.09 12.34 10.27
N ASP A 130 17.80 12.50 11.38
CA ASP A 130 17.81 11.52 12.47
C ASP A 130 16.47 11.48 13.21
N ALA A 131 15.84 12.66 13.37
CA ALA A 131 14.57 12.79 14.09
C ALA A 131 13.39 12.17 13.34
N TYR A 132 13.38 12.19 12.01
CA TYR A 132 12.27 11.73 11.19
C TYR A 132 12.64 10.55 10.30
N TYR A 133 13.60 10.70 9.38
CA TYR A 133 13.87 9.68 8.36
C TYR A 133 14.45 8.42 8.97
N GLU A 134 15.48 8.54 9.80
CA GLU A 134 16.10 7.38 10.45
C GLU A 134 15.10 6.68 11.39
N LYS A 135 14.33 7.45 12.15
CA LYS A 135 13.27 6.90 13.00
C LYS A 135 12.21 6.16 12.18
N ALA A 136 11.78 6.69 11.04
CA ALA A 136 10.83 6.03 10.14
C ALA A 136 11.41 4.73 9.57
N GLN A 137 12.70 4.70 9.20
CA GLN A 137 13.36 3.48 8.73
C GLN A 137 13.43 2.40 9.84
N ARG A 138 13.66 2.79 11.08
CA ARG A 138 13.61 1.84 12.21
C ARG A 138 12.21 1.25 12.40
N VAL A 139 11.16 2.06 12.33
CA VAL A 139 9.78 1.56 12.42
C VAL A 139 9.42 0.70 11.21
N ARG A 140 9.90 1.05 10.01
CA ARG A 140 9.76 0.18 8.83
C ARG A 140 10.38 -1.20 9.06
N ALA A 141 11.57 -1.29 9.67
CA ALA A 141 12.17 -2.58 10.01
C ALA A 141 11.29 -3.39 10.97
N MET A 142 10.69 -2.74 11.97
CA MET A 142 9.74 -3.41 12.89
C MET A 142 8.48 -3.92 12.14
N LEU A 143 7.97 -3.18 11.16
CA LEU A 143 6.87 -3.65 10.30
C LEU A 143 7.27 -4.90 9.49
N VAL A 144 8.47 -4.92 8.92
CA VAL A 144 8.99 -6.10 8.21
C VAL A 144 9.05 -7.31 9.13
N ASP A 145 9.50 -7.12 10.38
CA ASP A 145 9.55 -8.17 11.39
C ASP A 145 8.14 -8.67 11.80
N ASP A 146 7.15 -7.78 11.93
CA ASP A 146 5.75 -8.17 12.17
C ASP A 146 5.24 -9.13 11.09
N PHE A 147 5.45 -8.79 9.82
CA PHE A 147 5.04 -9.66 8.71
C PHE A 147 5.83 -10.98 8.68
N ALA A 148 7.12 -10.97 8.98
CA ALA A 148 7.92 -12.19 9.07
C ALA A 148 7.39 -13.14 10.14
N GLN A 149 7.02 -12.61 11.32
CA GLN A 149 6.40 -13.39 12.40
C GLN A 149 5.00 -13.89 12.04
N ALA A 150 4.18 -13.08 11.37
CA ALA A 150 2.87 -13.47 10.88
C ALA A 150 2.99 -14.61 9.86
N PHE A 151 3.90 -14.50 8.88
CA PHE A 151 4.14 -15.54 7.88
C PHE A 151 4.78 -16.83 8.43
N ALA A 152 5.32 -16.84 9.63
CA ALA A 152 5.68 -18.10 10.29
C ALA A 152 4.44 -18.95 10.64
N LYS A 153 3.26 -18.31 10.78
CA LYS A 153 2.00 -18.95 11.18
C LYS A 153 1.04 -19.16 10.01
N CYS A 154 1.13 -18.36 8.93
CA CYS A 154 0.20 -18.38 7.81
C CYS A 154 0.94 -18.37 6.45
N ASP A 155 0.19 -18.59 5.39
CA ASP A 155 0.69 -18.66 4.03
C ASP A 155 0.30 -17.44 3.20
N VAL A 156 -0.80 -16.78 3.58
CA VAL A 156 -1.31 -15.52 3.02
C VAL A 156 -1.96 -14.73 4.16
N ILE A 157 -1.96 -13.41 4.06
CA ILE A 157 -2.65 -12.52 5.01
C ILE A 157 -3.80 -11.83 4.28
N ALA A 158 -5.00 -11.84 4.89
CA ALA A 158 -6.19 -11.16 4.37
C ALA A 158 -6.51 -9.90 5.19
N THR A 159 -6.69 -8.78 4.51
CA THR A 159 -7.04 -7.48 5.11
C THR A 159 -8.07 -6.75 4.25
N PRO A 160 -8.76 -5.72 4.78
CA PRO A 160 -9.44 -4.76 3.92
C PRO A 160 -8.45 -4.08 2.97
N THR A 161 -8.91 -3.64 1.79
CA THR A 161 -8.09 -2.82 0.88
C THR A 161 -8.15 -1.34 1.26
N ALA A 162 -9.32 -0.86 1.66
CA ALA A 162 -9.55 0.50 2.11
C ALA A 162 -10.48 0.51 3.34
N PRO A 163 -10.38 1.51 4.22
CA PRO A 163 -11.21 1.55 5.44
C PRO A 163 -12.67 1.94 5.18
N THR A 164 -12.97 2.52 4.03
CA THR A 164 -14.32 3.00 3.66
C THR A 164 -14.67 2.56 2.25
N PRO A 165 -15.96 2.48 1.89
CA PRO A 165 -16.37 2.38 0.50
C PRO A 165 -15.84 3.55 -0.35
N PRO A 166 -15.89 3.45 -1.71
CA PRO A 166 -15.51 4.55 -2.58
C PRO A 166 -16.25 5.84 -2.25
N PHE A 167 -15.56 6.98 -2.30
CA PHE A 167 -16.09 8.30 -2.04
C PHE A 167 -16.37 9.07 -3.35
N ARG A 168 -17.19 10.11 -3.30
CA ARG A 168 -17.53 10.93 -4.47
C ARG A 168 -16.34 11.76 -4.92
N ILE A 169 -16.27 12.05 -6.22
CA ILE A 169 -15.26 12.98 -6.77
C ILE A 169 -15.37 14.33 -6.07
N GLY A 170 -14.27 14.82 -5.50
CA GLY A 170 -14.23 16.09 -4.76
C GLY A 170 -14.59 15.99 -3.27
N GLU A 171 -15.08 14.87 -2.76
CA GLU A 171 -15.52 14.75 -1.36
C GLU A 171 -14.37 14.87 -0.35
N LYS A 172 -13.20 14.34 -0.65
CA LYS A 172 -12.02 14.35 0.26
C LYS A 172 -11.02 15.48 -0.04
N THR A 173 -11.48 16.59 -0.62
CA THR A 173 -10.60 17.73 -0.95
C THR A 173 -10.30 18.66 0.23
N GLY A 174 -10.99 18.52 1.37
CA GLY A 174 -10.89 19.39 2.55
C GLY A 174 -9.59 19.26 3.35
N GLY A 175 -8.71 18.29 3.01
CA GLY A 175 -7.39 18.14 3.65
C GLY A 175 -6.69 16.86 3.27
N PRO A 176 -5.34 16.87 3.20
CA PRO A 176 -4.57 15.70 2.79
C PRO A 176 -4.67 14.52 3.76
N LEU A 177 -4.86 14.77 5.06
CA LEU A 177 -4.87 13.72 6.08
C LEU A 177 -6.02 12.71 5.89
N ALA A 178 -7.23 13.17 5.54
CA ALA A 178 -8.37 12.30 5.29
C ALA A 178 -8.15 11.38 4.07
N MET A 179 -7.42 11.87 3.08
CA MET A 179 -7.00 11.08 1.92
C MET A 179 -5.95 10.04 2.32
N TYR A 180 -4.96 10.45 3.13
CA TYR A 180 -3.86 9.59 3.58
C TYR A 180 -4.32 8.44 4.48
N LEU A 181 -5.31 8.66 5.32
CA LEU A 181 -5.90 7.59 6.14
C LEU A 181 -6.62 6.53 5.31
N GLY A 182 -7.07 6.88 4.10
CA GLY A 182 -7.63 5.91 3.15
C GLY A 182 -6.64 4.84 2.69
N ASP A 183 -5.34 5.11 2.79
CA ASP A 183 -4.28 4.23 2.30
C ASP A 183 -3.69 3.32 3.40
N ILE A 184 -4.24 3.33 4.62
CA ILE A 184 -3.66 2.68 5.81
C ILE A 184 -3.28 1.21 5.59
N TYR A 185 -4.04 0.45 4.81
CA TYR A 185 -3.77 -0.96 4.53
C TYR A 185 -2.77 -1.15 3.38
N THR A 186 -2.82 -0.31 2.35
CA THR A 186 -2.01 -0.46 1.13
C THR A 186 -0.60 0.09 1.27
N VAL A 187 -0.40 1.17 2.02
CA VAL A 187 0.96 1.72 2.27
C VAL A 187 1.86 0.75 3.02
N THR A 188 1.28 -0.15 3.82
CA THR A 188 2.00 -1.18 4.56
C THR A 188 2.76 -2.11 3.62
N ILE A 189 2.14 -2.48 2.51
CA ILE A 189 2.72 -3.38 1.51
C ILE A 189 3.89 -2.69 0.80
N ASN A 190 3.74 -1.41 0.47
CA ASN A 190 4.83 -0.63 -0.12
C ASN A 190 6.04 -0.51 0.83
N LEU A 191 5.80 -0.36 2.14
CA LEU A 191 6.87 -0.28 3.14
C LEU A 191 7.62 -1.61 3.32
N THR A 192 6.91 -2.73 3.24
CA THR A 192 7.48 -4.07 3.45
C THR A 192 7.98 -4.71 2.15
N GLY A 193 7.53 -4.22 0.98
CA GLY A 193 7.91 -4.74 -0.34
C GLY A 193 7.28 -6.08 -0.68
N LEU A 194 6.23 -6.50 0.03
CA LEU A 194 5.54 -7.77 -0.18
C LEU A 194 4.66 -7.73 -1.43
N PRO A 195 4.45 -8.87 -2.11
CA PRO A 195 3.45 -8.98 -3.15
C PRO A 195 2.04 -8.96 -2.55
N ALA A 196 1.13 -8.21 -3.16
CA ALA A 196 -0.27 -8.19 -2.77
C ALA A 196 -1.18 -7.98 -3.98
N LEU A 197 -2.41 -8.44 -3.85
CA LEU A 197 -3.45 -8.21 -4.84
C LEU A 197 -4.78 -7.87 -4.16
N ASN A 198 -5.64 -7.18 -4.87
CA ASN A 198 -6.99 -6.84 -4.42
C ASN A 198 -8.03 -7.67 -5.17
N LEU A 199 -8.99 -8.18 -4.41
CA LEU A 199 -10.16 -8.91 -4.92
C LEU A 199 -11.46 -8.18 -4.56
N PRO A 200 -12.44 -8.09 -5.47
CA PRO A 200 -13.76 -7.66 -5.10
C PRO A 200 -14.41 -8.69 -4.17
N CYS A 201 -14.90 -8.28 -3.02
CA CYS A 201 -15.52 -9.17 -2.04
C CYS A 201 -17.00 -8.88 -1.79
N GLY A 202 -17.54 -7.78 -2.32
CA GLY A 202 -18.93 -7.41 -2.24
C GLY A 202 -19.21 -6.03 -2.79
N LEU A 203 -20.46 -5.60 -2.68
CA LEU A 203 -20.94 -4.26 -3.06
C LEU A 203 -21.51 -3.57 -1.81
N SER A 204 -21.19 -2.31 -1.63
CA SER A 204 -21.81 -1.46 -0.59
C SER A 204 -23.30 -1.25 -0.85
N SER A 205 -24.02 -0.69 0.12
CA SER A 205 -25.40 -0.24 -0.01
C SER A 205 -25.61 0.76 -1.16
N GLY A 206 -24.54 1.50 -1.53
CA GLY A 206 -24.50 2.37 -2.70
C GLY A 206 -24.16 1.66 -4.02
N ASN A 207 -24.13 0.33 -4.05
CA ASN A 207 -23.73 -0.49 -5.21
C ASN A 207 -22.31 -0.20 -5.72
N LEU A 208 -21.38 0.15 -4.83
CA LEU A 208 -19.99 0.40 -5.12
C LEU A 208 -19.11 -0.78 -4.64
N PRO A 209 -18.05 -1.15 -5.38
CA PRO A 209 -17.24 -2.33 -5.05
C PRO A 209 -16.48 -2.15 -3.74
N ILE A 210 -16.41 -3.22 -2.96
CA ILE A 210 -15.58 -3.34 -1.75
C ILE A 210 -14.51 -4.38 -2.04
N GLY A 211 -13.27 -4.07 -1.67
CA GLY A 211 -12.10 -4.90 -1.92
C GLY A 211 -11.55 -5.55 -0.65
N MET A 212 -11.13 -6.81 -0.80
CA MET A 212 -10.28 -7.54 0.13
C MET A 212 -8.87 -7.65 -0.45
N GLN A 213 -7.86 -7.32 0.35
CA GLN A 213 -6.46 -7.44 -0.04
C GLN A 213 -5.90 -8.77 0.48
N LEU A 214 -5.24 -9.53 -0.40
CA LEU A 214 -4.45 -10.69 -0.07
C LEU A 214 -2.96 -10.33 -0.20
N ILE A 215 -2.17 -10.65 0.83
CA ILE A 215 -0.75 -10.33 0.92
C ILE A 215 0.01 -11.66 0.97
N GLY A 216 0.94 -11.85 0.04
CA GLY A 216 1.78 -13.04 -0.06
C GLY A 216 3.19 -12.83 0.47
N ARG A 217 3.98 -13.91 0.52
CA ARG A 217 5.40 -13.85 0.78
C ARG A 217 6.15 -13.40 -0.46
N HIS A 218 7.35 -12.86 -0.26
CA HIS A 218 8.24 -12.53 -1.37
C HIS A 218 8.45 -13.73 -2.30
N PHE A 219 8.29 -13.51 -3.60
CA PHE A 219 8.49 -14.50 -4.67
C PHE A 219 7.55 -15.71 -4.61
N GLU A 220 6.41 -15.61 -3.89
CA GLU A 220 5.33 -16.60 -3.89
C GLU A 220 4.08 -16.08 -4.64
N GLU A 221 4.26 -15.29 -5.71
CA GLU A 221 3.15 -14.71 -6.49
C GLU A 221 2.26 -15.79 -7.10
N ALA A 222 2.81 -16.90 -7.55
CA ALA A 222 2.02 -18.03 -8.09
C ALA A 222 1.03 -18.58 -7.05
N ARG A 223 1.48 -18.73 -5.81
CA ARG A 223 0.63 -19.16 -4.69
C ARG A 223 -0.44 -18.13 -4.37
N LEU A 224 -0.05 -16.84 -4.31
CA LEU A 224 -0.96 -15.74 -4.06
C LEU A 224 -2.07 -15.67 -5.10
N LEU A 225 -1.72 -15.81 -6.38
CA LEU A 225 -2.65 -15.84 -7.51
C LEU A 225 -3.58 -17.05 -7.46
N ASN A 226 -3.09 -18.23 -7.06
CA ASN A 226 -3.93 -19.41 -6.90
C ASN A 226 -4.98 -19.23 -5.79
N ILE A 227 -4.60 -18.63 -4.65
CA ILE A 227 -5.53 -18.35 -3.55
C ILE A 227 -6.58 -17.33 -4.01
N ALA A 228 -6.17 -16.29 -4.73
CA ALA A 228 -7.06 -15.30 -5.31
C ALA A 228 -8.05 -15.93 -6.30
N PHE A 229 -7.55 -16.77 -7.21
CA PHE A 229 -8.36 -17.50 -8.17
C PHE A 229 -9.42 -18.37 -7.47
N ALA A 230 -9.05 -19.07 -6.40
CA ALA A 230 -10.01 -19.81 -5.60
C ALA A 230 -11.09 -18.91 -4.99
N ALA A 231 -10.72 -17.72 -4.49
CA ALA A 231 -11.66 -16.78 -3.86
C ALA A 231 -12.70 -16.20 -4.84
N GLU A 232 -12.37 -16.14 -6.15
CA GLU A 232 -13.26 -15.61 -7.21
C GLU A 232 -14.19 -16.67 -7.81
N GLN A 233 -13.93 -17.96 -7.59
CA GLN A 233 -14.83 -19.00 -8.07
C GLN A 233 -16.18 -18.92 -7.36
N PRO A 234 -17.30 -19.22 -8.04
CA PRO A 234 -18.65 -19.15 -7.47
C PRO A 234 -18.89 -20.18 -6.36
#